data_6a168f25d235de23c22790117b4ebd9e
#
_entry.id   6a168f25d235de23c22790117b4ebd9e
#
_cell.length_a   1.000
_cell.length_b   1.000
_cell.length_c   1.000
_cell.angle_alpha   90.00
_cell.angle_beta   90.00
_cell.angle_gamma   90.00
#
_symmetry.space_group_name_H-M   'P 1'
#
loop_
_entity.id
_entity.type
_entity.pdbx_description
1 polymer ?
#
loop_
_entity_poly.entity_id
_entity_poly.type
_entity_poly.pdbx_seq_one_letter_code
_entity_poly.pdbx_strand_id
1 'polypeptide(L)'
;DPSNARELLAYYNLEQYPKTYLFYGPLFSDQYSGLDENRPYKDDNPKYEKDLLNKKYIIVNDYKNAVQNFNSKHASILPRMWSTEHAKNYLNYSGYLDFKIKSRYLNENELVEFIKNFKEQINNNEIDYEDFHNFLRQYGQFLDIEKPSIMSNLYYLFDYQIGYMYWRYFMWNFSGRQDDIQGKMNMNGNWISGINFIDEWRLGNQKNLPNDVLENKARNTYYMLPLILGFIGLYFLFKT
;
A
#
# COMPACT_ATOMS: atom_id res chain seq x y z
N ASP A 1 23.42 8.60 -8.78
CA ASP A 1 24.41 7.52 -8.74
C ASP A 1 25.40 7.76 -7.59
N PRO A 2 25.73 6.75 -6.79
CA PRO A 2 26.64 6.90 -5.66
C PRO A 2 28.05 7.26 -6.17
N SER A 3 28.64 8.32 -5.63
CA SER A 3 29.95 8.84 -6.02
C SER A 3 31.09 8.36 -5.13
N ASN A 4 30.79 7.77 -3.99
CA ASN A 4 31.74 7.25 -3.03
C ASN A 4 31.21 5.99 -2.31
N ALA A 5 32.11 5.27 -1.61
CA ALA A 5 31.78 4.01 -0.95
C ALA A 5 30.66 4.14 0.11
N ARG A 6 30.53 5.28 0.78
CA ARG A 6 29.51 5.54 1.77
C ARG A 6 28.12 5.71 1.12
N GLU A 7 28.04 6.47 0.04
CA GLU A 7 26.81 6.62 -0.74
C GLU A 7 26.39 5.30 -1.39
N LEU A 8 27.37 4.50 -1.84
CA LEU A 8 27.11 3.16 -2.34
C LEU A 8 26.51 2.25 -1.24
N LEU A 9 27.04 2.32 -0.02
CA LEU A 9 26.49 1.57 1.10
C LEU A 9 25.07 2.03 1.46
N ALA A 10 24.82 3.34 1.52
CA ALA A 10 23.50 3.91 1.76
C ALA A 10 22.49 3.50 0.67
N TYR A 11 22.94 3.43 -0.58
CA TYR A 11 22.15 2.94 -1.70
C TYR A 11 21.78 1.44 -1.54
N TYR A 12 22.74 0.59 -1.20
CA TYR A 12 22.48 -0.83 -0.94
C TYR A 12 21.61 -1.06 0.29
N ASN A 13 21.76 -0.23 1.32
CA ASN A 13 20.90 -0.29 2.53
C ASN A 13 19.51 0.31 2.31
N LEU A 14 19.21 0.81 1.10
CA LEU A 14 17.94 1.43 0.76
C LEU A 14 17.54 2.60 1.69
N GLU A 15 18.55 3.36 2.18
CA GLU A 15 18.33 4.45 3.14
C GLU A 15 17.52 5.62 2.55
N GLN A 16 17.47 5.74 1.21
CA GLN A 16 16.64 6.71 0.50
C GLN A 16 15.15 6.36 0.45
N TYR A 17 14.78 5.13 0.82
CA TYR A 17 13.40 4.70 0.81
C TYR A 17 12.78 4.76 2.20
N PRO A 18 11.48 5.05 2.32
CA PRO A 18 10.81 5.03 3.61
C PRO A 18 10.87 3.63 4.23
N LYS A 19 11.03 3.57 5.56
CA LYS A 19 11.09 2.30 6.29
C LYS A 19 9.78 1.53 6.11
N THR A 20 9.85 0.33 5.57
CA THR A 20 8.72 -0.57 5.38
C THR A 20 8.55 -1.47 6.59
N TYR A 21 7.36 -1.48 7.17
CA TYR A 21 6.99 -2.35 8.28
C TYR A 21 6.32 -3.61 7.75
N LEU A 22 6.99 -4.77 7.86
CA LEU A 22 6.46 -6.02 7.29
C LEU A 22 5.39 -6.68 8.17
N PHE A 23 5.62 -6.73 9.47
CA PHE A 23 4.79 -7.51 10.40
C PHE A 23 3.92 -6.66 11.32
N TYR A 24 4.42 -5.52 11.77
CA TYR A 24 3.70 -4.59 12.63
C TYR A 24 4.15 -3.16 12.35
N GLY A 25 3.21 -2.26 12.14
CA GLY A 25 3.51 -0.86 11.83
C GLY A 25 2.27 -0.02 11.55
N PRO A 26 2.46 1.26 11.21
CA PRO A 26 1.37 2.20 11.02
C PRO A 26 0.56 1.90 9.77
N LEU A 27 -0.72 2.25 9.82
CA LEU A 27 -1.59 2.38 8.64
C LEU A 27 -1.64 3.85 8.21
N PHE A 28 -2.15 4.12 7.01
CA PHE A 28 -2.25 5.48 6.46
C PHE A 28 -3.04 6.45 7.36
N SER A 29 -3.90 5.94 8.22
CA SER A 29 -4.66 6.74 9.20
C SER A 29 -3.78 7.40 10.28
N ASP A 30 -2.53 6.90 10.47
CA ASP A 30 -1.57 7.46 11.42
C ASP A 30 -1.25 8.94 11.12
N GLN A 31 -1.28 9.36 9.86
CA GLN A 31 -1.04 10.74 9.45
C GLN A 31 -2.00 11.77 10.08
N TYR A 32 -3.16 11.33 10.58
CA TYR A 32 -4.18 12.18 11.21
C TYR A 32 -4.19 12.07 12.74
N SER A 33 -3.44 11.13 13.32
CA SER A 33 -3.57 10.76 14.73
C SER A 33 -2.76 11.62 15.71
N GLY A 34 -1.82 12.42 15.19
CA GLY A 34 -0.83 13.09 16.01
C GLY A 34 0.24 12.14 16.59
N LEU A 35 0.96 12.59 17.60
CA LEU A 35 2.02 11.82 18.23
C LEU A 35 1.46 10.70 19.11
N ASP A 36 2.23 9.60 19.23
CA ASP A 36 1.92 8.55 20.20
C ASP A 36 2.01 9.10 21.63
N GLU A 37 0.98 8.86 22.45
CA GLU A 37 0.87 9.39 23.81
C GLU A 37 1.93 8.83 24.76
N ASN A 38 2.37 7.58 24.53
CA ASN A 38 3.30 6.88 25.41
C ASN A 38 4.76 7.07 24.99
N ARG A 39 5.01 7.04 23.68
CA ARG A 39 6.35 7.13 23.10
C ARG A 39 6.34 8.00 21.83
N PRO A 40 6.27 9.33 21.99
CA PRO A 40 6.13 10.24 20.84
C PRO A 40 7.35 10.21 19.91
N TYR A 41 8.52 9.90 20.44
CA TYR A 41 9.77 9.86 19.68
C TYR A 41 10.52 8.55 19.94
N LYS A 42 11.38 8.17 19.00
CA LYS A 42 12.30 7.04 19.07
C LYS A 42 13.70 7.45 18.63
N ASP A 43 14.67 6.65 19.01
CA ASP A 43 16.05 6.86 18.62
C ASP A 43 16.21 6.53 17.12
N ASP A 44 17.10 7.29 16.46
CA ASP A 44 17.57 6.94 15.11
C ASP A 44 18.90 6.20 15.21
N ASN A 45 19.42 5.74 14.07
CA ASN A 45 20.68 5.02 14.01
C ASN A 45 21.84 5.92 14.46
N PRO A 46 22.66 5.47 15.41
CA PRO A 46 23.76 6.28 15.91
C PRO A 46 24.82 6.50 14.82
N LYS A 47 25.41 7.70 14.82
CA LYS A 47 26.51 8.04 13.92
C LYS A 47 27.82 7.63 14.56
N TYR A 48 28.62 6.86 13.80
CA TYR A 48 29.94 6.41 14.23
C TYR A 48 31.03 7.12 13.44
N GLU A 49 32.14 7.42 14.12
CA GLU A 49 33.38 7.88 13.49
C GLU A 49 34.56 7.01 13.94
N LYS A 50 35.56 6.88 13.09
CA LYS A 50 36.76 6.09 13.38
C LYS A 50 37.74 6.91 14.21
N ASP A 51 38.03 6.49 15.41
CA ASP A 51 39.10 6.99 16.23
C ASP A 51 40.43 6.36 15.72
N LEU A 52 41.22 7.18 15.05
CA LEU A 52 42.50 6.73 14.45
C LEU A 52 43.57 6.40 15.50
N LEU A 53 43.51 7.03 16.70
CA LEU A 53 44.48 6.81 17.77
C LEU A 53 44.25 5.45 18.44
N ASN A 54 42.99 5.18 18.81
CA ASN A 54 42.63 3.94 19.51
C ASN A 54 42.18 2.79 18.57
N LYS A 55 42.17 3.03 17.23
CA LYS A 55 41.77 2.07 16.19
C LYS A 55 40.40 1.43 16.43
N LYS A 56 39.45 2.21 16.96
CA LYS A 56 38.07 1.78 17.25
C LYS A 56 37.07 2.77 16.67
N TYR A 57 35.80 2.34 16.58
CA TYR A 57 34.70 3.24 16.25
C TYR A 57 34.13 3.83 17.54
N ILE A 58 33.85 5.11 17.53
CA ILE A 58 33.20 5.85 18.61
C ILE A 58 31.88 6.40 18.12
N ILE A 59 30.86 6.43 18.99
CA ILE A 59 29.60 7.09 18.72
C ILE A 59 29.80 8.59 18.86
N VAL A 60 29.60 9.31 17.76
CA VAL A 60 29.69 10.78 17.72
C VAL A 60 28.33 11.42 18.00
N ASN A 61 27.27 10.75 17.58
CA ASN A 61 25.91 11.16 17.88
C ASN A 61 25.02 9.91 17.99
N ASP A 62 24.31 9.78 19.09
CA ASP A 62 23.39 8.66 19.35
C ASP A 62 21.97 8.91 18.85
N TYR A 63 21.66 10.11 18.34
CA TYR A 63 20.37 10.51 17.81
C TYR A 63 19.18 10.07 18.66
N LYS A 64 19.28 10.22 19.98
CA LYS A 64 18.18 9.91 20.90
C LYS A 64 16.96 10.78 20.62
N ASN A 65 15.80 10.13 20.60
CA ASN A 65 14.51 10.77 20.33
C ASN A 65 14.49 11.66 19.07
N ALA A 66 15.29 11.31 18.05
CA ALA A 66 15.45 12.12 16.87
C ALA A 66 14.36 11.90 15.81
N VAL A 67 13.62 10.81 15.90
CA VAL A 67 12.61 10.44 14.90
C VAL A 67 11.25 10.33 15.55
N GLN A 68 10.25 10.94 14.94
CA GLN A 68 8.86 10.80 15.35
C GLN A 68 8.42 9.32 15.25
N ASN A 69 7.80 8.84 16.32
CA ASN A 69 7.21 7.50 16.31
C ASN A 69 5.78 7.54 15.77
N PHE A 70 5.33 6.42 15.19
CA PHE A 70 3.93 6.29 14.80
C PHE A 70 3.04 6.05 16.04
N ASN A 71 1.77 6.43 15.93
CA ASN A 71 0.81 6.20 17.00
C ASN A 71 0.38 4.72 17.02
N SER A 72 0.60 4.05 18.13
CA SER A 72 0.26 2.63 18.32
C SER A 72 -1.23 2.32 18.12
N LYS A 73 -2.13 3.29 18.36
CA LYS A 73 -3.57 3.16 18.09
C LYS A 73 -3.85 2.94 16.59
N HIS A 74 -3.02 3.50 15.70
CA HIS A 74 -3.15 3.39 14.25
C HIS A 74 -2.23 2.32 13.64
N ALA A 75 -1.59 1.51 14.46
CA ALA A 75 -0.78 0.39 13.99
C ALA A 75 -1.62 -0.89 13.81
N SER A 76 -1.16 -1.75 12.91
CA SER A 76 -1.78 -3.07 12.65
C SER A 76 -0.73 -4.14 12.42
N ILE A 77 -1.14 -5.40 12.58
CA ILE A 77 -0.39 -6.56 12.12
C ILE A 77 -0.49 -6.59 10.59
N LEU A 78 0.63 -6.92 9.92
CA LEU A 78 0.76 -6.95 8.46
C LEU A 78 0.24 -5.66 7.79
N PRO A 79 0.81 -4.48 8.10
CA PRO A 79 0.30 -3.22 7.60
C PRO A 79 0.50 -3.12 6.09
N ARG A 80 -0.56 -3.27 5.30
CA ARG A 80 -0.53 -3.19 3.84
C ARG A 80 -0.98 -1.83 3.32
N MET A 81 -1.92 -1.19 4.02
CA MET A 81 -2.40 0.16 3.71
C MET A 81 -1.62 1.21 4.53
N TRP A 82 -0.30 1.29 4.33
CA TRP A 82 0.59 2.16 5.12
C TRP A 82 0.98 3.47 4.43
N SER A 83 0.97 3.50 3.09
CA SER A 83 1.42 4.67 2.33
C SER A 83 0.38 5.78 2.34
N THR A 84 0.79 6.97 2.78
CA THR A 84 -0.07 8.16 2.77
C THR A 84 -0.38 8.65 1.35
N GLU A 85 0.54 8.44 0.41
CA GLU A 85 0.36 8.81 -1.01
C GLU A 85 -0.73 7.98 -1.70
N HIS A 86 -0.96 6.76 -1.22
CA HIS A 86 -1.96 5.85 -1.79
C HIS A 86 -3.27 5.82 -0.99
N ALA A 87 -3.45 6.73 -0.03
CA ALA A 87 -4.62 6.77 0.86
C ALA A 87 -5.94 6.78 0.09
N LYS A 88 -6.03 7.55 -1.02
CA LYS A 88 -7.21 7.57 -1.89
C LYS A 88 -7.59 6.18 -2.41
N ASN A 89 -6.61 5.38 -2.83
CA ASN A 89 -6.86 4.03 -3.32
C ASN A 89 -7.30 3.07 -2.20
N TYR A 90 -6.81 3.28 -0.98
CA TYR A 90 -7.18 2.46 0.17
C TYR A 90 -8.65 2.65 0.58
N LEU A 91 -9.24 3.81 0.32
CA LEU A 91 -10.66 4.04 0.62
C LEU A 91 -11.59 3.13 -0.17
N ASN A 92 -11.18 2.64 -1.34
CA ASN A 92 -11.96 1.62 -2.08
C ASN A 92 -12.09 0.28 -1.30
N TYR A 93 -11.21 0.05 -0.33
CA TYR A 93 -11.15 -1.17 0.48
C TYR A 93 -11.62 -0.96 1.92
N SER A 94 -11.37 0.21 2.48
CA SER A 94 -11.73 0.53 3.88
C SER A 94 -12.99 1.37 4.01
N GLY A 95 -13.43 2.00 2.94
CA GLY A 95 -14.36 3.13 3.04
C GLY A 95 -13.70 4.36 3.67
N TYR A 96 -14.45 5.42 3.88
CA TYR A 96 -14.01 6.55 4.66
C TYR A 96 -13.74 6.13 6.10
N LEU A 97 -12.66 6.67 6.70
CA LEU A 97 -12.34 6.39 8.10
C LEU A 97 -13.44 6.95 9.02
N ASP A 98 -13.92 6.12 9.95
CA ASP A 98 -14.85 6.61 10.96
C ASP A 98 -14.11 7.43 12.01
N PHE A 99 -14.81 8.40 12.59
CA PHE A 99 -14.27 9.28 13.60
C PHE A 99 -15.33 9.70 14.60
N LYS A 100 -14.89 10.02 15.83
CA LYS A 100 -15.73 10.51 16.92
C LYS A 100 -15.11 11.77 17.50
N ILE A 101 -15.93 12.66 18.04
CA ILE A 101 -15.44 13.85 18.74
C ILE A 101 -14.84 13.41 20.08
N LYS A 102 -13.64 13.89 20.38
CA LYS A 102 -13.00 13.62 21.68
C LYS A 102 -13.86 14.20 22.82
N SER A 103 -13.99 13.47 23.91
CA SER A 103 -14.88 13.79 25.04
C SER A 103 -14.69 15.22 25.58
N ARG A 104 -13.49 15.75 25.52
CA ARG A 104 -13.16 17.12 26.02
C ARG A 104 -13.81 18.25 25.21
N TYR A 105 -14.25 17.98 23.97
CA TYR A 105 -14.84 18.97 23.08
C TYR A 105 -16.35 18.79 22.85
N LEU A 106 -16.99 17.87 23.53
CA LEU A 106 -18.44 17.62 23.41
C LEU A 106 -19.31 18.81 23.86
N ASN A 107 -18.77 19.72 24.64
CA ASN A 107 -19.48 20.91 25.10
C ASN A 107 -19.41 22.10 24.11
N GLU A 108 -18.65 21.97 23.01
CA GLU A 108 -18.53 22.98 21.99
C GLU A 108 -19.61 22.76 20.91
N ASN A 109 -20.81 23.28 21.15
CA ASN A 109 -22.00 23.01 20.32
C ASN A 109 -21.78 23.29 18.82
N GLU A 110 -21.14 24.40 18.48
CA GLU A 110 -20.86 24.78 17.09
C GLU A 110 -19.95 23.75 16.40
N LEU A 111 -18.89 23.32 17.08
CA LEU A 111 -17.97 22.30 16.56
C LEU A 111 -18.67 20.96 16.40
N VAL A 112 -19.47 20.56 17.37
CA VAL A 112 -20.23 19.30 17.34
C VAL A 112 -21.23 19.29 16.18
N GLU A 113 -21.96 20.37 15.96
CA GLU A 113 -22.92 20.48 14.88
C GLU A 113 -22.23 20.48 13.52
N PHE A 114 -21.12 21.21 13.37
CA PHE A 114 -20.31 21.21 12.15
C PHE A 114 -19.82 19.80 11.78
N ILE A 115 -19.23 19.08 12.74
CA ILE A 115 -18.70 17.72 12.53
C ILE A 115 -19.84 16.74 12.20
N LYS A 116 -21.00 16.89 12.83
CA LYS A 116 -22.17 16.07 12.55
C LYS A 116 -22.66 16.28 11.12
N ASN A 117 -22.80 17.53 10.70
CA ASN A 117 -23.20 17.87 9.33
C ASN A 117 -22.22 17.31 8.29
N PHE A 118 -20.92 17.40 8.56
CA PHE A 118 -19.91 16.80 7.69
C PHE A 118 -20.04 15.28 7.59
N LYS A 119 -20.33 14.62 8.70
CA LYS A 119 -20.57 13.15 8.72
C LYS A 119 -21.83 12.78 7.94
N GLU A 120 -22.89 13.57 7.97
CA GLU A 120 -24.08 13.40 7.15
C GLU A 120 -23.77 13.55 5.67
N GLN A 121 -22.97 14.55 5.27
CA GLN A 121 -22.53 14.72 3.88
C GLN A 121 -21.69 13.54 3.36
N ILE A 122 -20.81 12.94 4.20
CA ILE A 122 -20.10 11.69 3.86
C ILE A 122 -21.09 10.57 3.58
N ASN A 123 -22.10 10.40 4.43
CA ASN A 123 -23.10 9.33 4.29
C ASN A 123 -23.97 9.51 3.04
N ASN A 124 -24.17 10.75 2.61
CA ASN A 124 -24.89 11.10 1.39
C ASN A 124 -24.02 11.00 0.11
N ASN A 125 -22.73 10.65 0.23
CA ASN A 125 -21.74 10.67 -0.87
C ASN A 125 -21.56 12.05 -1.53
N GLU A 126 -21.70 13.12 -0.77
CA GLU A 126 -21.53 14.50 -1.22
C GLU A 126 -20.08 14.99 -1.10
N ILE A 127 -19.23 14.22 -0.39
CA ILE A 127 -17.83 14.55 -0.07
C ILE A 127 -16.89 13.72 -0.94
N ASP A 128 -15.92 14.37 -1.56
CA ASP A 128 -14.85 13.69 -2.26
C ASP A 128 -13.66 13.38 -1.32
N TYR A 129 -12.62 12.69 -1.88
CA TYR A 129 -11.43 12.35 -1.11
C TYR A 129 -10.67 13.57 -0.60
N GLU A 130 -10.53 14.61 -1.41
CA GLU A 130 -9.73 15.80 -1.09
C GLU A 130 -10.37 16.58 0.06
N ASP A 131 -11.69 16.74 0.02
CA ASP A 131 -12.46 17.39 1.08
C ASP A 131 -12.36 16.60 2.38
N PHE A 132 -12.51 15.28 2.31
CA PHE A 132 -12.34 14.39 3.46
C PHE A 132 -10.92 14.46 4.06
N HIS A 133 -9.91 14.42 3.22
CA HIS A 133 -8.52 14.52 3.63
C HIS A 133 -8.22 15.86 4.32
N ASN A 134 -8.66 16.96 3.71
CA ASN A 134 -8.48 18.30 4.24
C ASN A 134 -9.21 18.48 5.58
N PHE A 135 -10.43 17.95 5.68
CA PHE A 135 -11.19 17.95 6.93
C PHE A 135 -10.43 17.22 8.04
N LEU A 136 -9.95 15.99 7.81
CA LEU A 136 -9.21 15.23 8.82
C LEU A 136 -7.89 15.91 9.21
N ARG A 137 -7.20 16.56 8.27
CA ARG A 137 -5.99 17.34 8.59
C ARG A 137 -6.27 18.55 9.46
N GLN A 138 -7.35 19.27 9.17
CA GLN A 138 -7.70 20.49 9.90
C GLN A 138 -8.30 20.21 11.27
N TYR A 139 -9.18 19.22 11.35
CA TYR A 139 -9.98 18.93 12.55
C TYR A 139 -9.50 17.70 13.33
N GLY A 140 -8.49 16.97 12.88
CA GLY A 140 -8.01 15.73 13.50
C GLY A 140 -7.62 15.86 14.98
N GLN A 141 -7.18 17.05 15.41
CA GLN A 141 -6.89 17.32 16.84
C GLN A 141 -8.13 17.21 17.74
N PHE A 142 -9.33 17.44 17.20
CA PHE A 142 -10.61 17.37 17.91
C PHE A 142 -11.25 15.98 17.81
N LEU A 143 -10.73 15.14 16.91
CA LEU A 143 -11.31 13.85 16.56
C LEU A 143 -10.49 12.68 17.11
N ASP A 144 -11.20 11.63 17.48
CA ASP A 144 -10.66 10.29 17.66
C ASP A 144 -10.99 9.51 16.40
N ILE A 145 -9.98 9.33 15.53
CA ILE A 145 -10.12 8.74 14.20
C ILE A 145 -9.87 7.24 14.33
N GLU A 146 -10.76 6.43 13.77
CA GLU A 146 -10.61 4.99 13.79
C GLU A 146 -9.68 4.52 12.64
N LYS A 147 -8.80 3.57 12.93
CA LYS A 147 -7.96 2.96 11.91
C LYS A 147 -8.77 2.01 11.02
N PRO A 148 -8.32 1.73 9.78
CA PRO A 148 -8.91 0.69 8.96
C PRO A 148 -8.96 -0.66 9.69
N SER A 149 -10.02 -1.43 9.44
CA SER A 149 -10.15 -2.75 10.05
C SER A 149 -9.07 -3.72 9.56
N ILE A 150 -8.75 -4.73 10.36
CA ILE A 150 -7.84 -5.80 9.94
C ILE A 150 -8.38 -6.51 8.69
N MET A 151 -9.70 -6.68 8.60
CA MET A 151 -10.32 -7.31 7.43
C MET A 151 -10.15 -6.48 6.15
N SER A 152 -10.32 -5.16 6.22
CA SER A 152 -10.06 -4.25 5.09
C SER A 152 -8.59 -4.32 4.65
N ASN A 153 -7.66 -4.35 5.61
CA ASN A 153 -6.23 -4.47 5.33
C ASN A 153 -5.87 -5.83 4.69
N LEU A 154 -6.48 -6.93 5.13
CA LEU A 154 -6.31 -8.25 4.51
C LEU A 154 -7.01 -8.33 3.14
N TYR A 155 -8.19 -7.73 2.99
CA TYR A 155 -8.86 -7.67 1.70
C TYR A 155 -7.99 -6.94 0.66
N TYR A 156 -7.40 -5.80 1.03
CA TYR A 156 -6.42 -5.11 0.17
C TYR A 156 -5.21 -6.00 -0.18
N LEU A 157 -4.68 -6.77 0.79
CA LEU A 157 -3.58 -7.70 0.53
C LEU A 157 -3.97 -8.76 -0.51
N PHE A 158 -5.10 -9.43 -0.31
CA PHE A 158 -5.46 -10.58 -1.16
C PHE A 158 -6.03 -10.15 -2.52
N ASP A 159 -6.92 -9.17 -2.54
CA ASP A 159 -7.56 -8.73 -3.78
C ASP A 159 -6.58 -7.89 -4.63
N TYR A 160 -6.00 -6.84 -4.05
CA TYR A 160 -5.17 -5.93 -4.82
C TYR A 160 -3.73 -6.41 -4.97
N GLN A 161 -3.01 -6.66 -3.87
CA GLN A 161 -1.58 -6.94 -3.96
C GLN A 161 -1.32 -8.34 -4.52
N ILE A 162 -1.99 -9.37 -4.01
CA ILE A 162 -1.79 -10.75 -4.49
C ILE A 162 -2.57 -10.98 -5.78
N GLY A 163 -3.85 -10.64 -5.83
CA GLY A 163 -4.72 -10.90 -6.98
C GLY A 163 -4.36 -10.03 -8.18
N TYR A 164 -4.52 -8.71 -8.01
CA TYR A 164 -4.34 -7.80 -9.14
C TYR A 164 -2.87 -7.52 -9.48
N MET A 165 -2.03 -7.15 -8.50
CA MET A 165 -0.64 -6.78 -8.82
C MET A 165 0.21 -8.00 -9.15
N TYR A 166 0.21 -9.03 -8.31
CA TYR A 166 1.09 -10.19 -8.49
C TYR A 166 0.50 -11.23 -9.44
N TRP A 167 -0.67 -11.82 -9.08
CA TRP A 167 -1.22 -12.96 -9.82
C TRP A 167 -1.61 -12.61 -11.25
N ARG A 168 -2.27 -11.47 -11.46
CA ARG A 168 -2.60 -10.99 -12.80
C ARG A 168 -1.35 -10.84 -13.66
N TYR A 169 -0.30 -10.18 -13.14
CA TYR A 169 0.95 -9.97 -13.88
C TYR A 169 1.71 -11.27 -14.13
N PHE A 170 1.73 -12.17 -13.14
CA PHE A 170 2.31 -13.50 -13.30
C PHE A 170 1.62 -14.27 -14.44
N MET A 171 0.30 -14.36 -14.42
CA MET A 171 -0.46 -15.05 -15.46
C MET A 171 -0.34 -14.36 -16.83
N TRP A 172 -0.25 -13.03 -16.87
CA TRP A 172 -0.01 -12.26 -18.09
C TRP A 172 1.33 -12.63 -18.76
N ASN A 173 2.36 -13.00 -18.00
CA ASN A 173 3.64 -13.45 -18.55
C ASN A 173 3.66 -14.94 -18.91
N PHE A 174 2.97 -15.79 -18.17
CA PHE A 174 3.11 -17.24 -18.28
C PHE A 174 1.92 -17.95 -18.93
N SER A 175 0.77 -17.31 -19.05
CA SER A 175 -0.43 -17.88 -19.64
C SER A 175 -0.75 -17.28 -21.00
N GLY A 176 -0.59 -15.97 -21.13
CA GLY A 176 -0.82 -15.16 -22.30
C GLY A 176 -1.40 -13.80 -21.96
N ARG A 177 -1.44 -12.90 -22.92
CA ARG A 177 -1.80 -11.49 -22.72
C ARG A 177 -2.85 -11.01 -23.73
N GLN A 178 -3.77 -10.20 -23.22
CA GLN A 178 -4.78 -9.55 -24.06
C GLN A 178 -4.17 -8.42 -24.90
N ASP A 179 -3.27 -7.63 -24.27
CA ASP A 179 -2.54 -6.51 -24.84
C ASP A 179 -1.16 -6.35 -24.16
N ASP A 180 -0.37 -5.39 -24.58
CA ASP A 180 0.95 -5.05 -24.01
C ASP A 180 0.91 -3.86 -23.04
N ILE A 181 -0.28 -3.32 -22.78
CA ILE A 181 -0.47 -2.19 -21.87
C ILE A 181 -0.60 -2.68 -20.44
N GLN A 182 0.23 -2.17 -19.55
CA GLN A 182 0.11 -2.49 -18.14
C GLN A 182 -1.23 -1.98 -17.58
N GLY A 183 -2.00 -2.87 -16.97
CA GLY A 183 -3.31 -2.54 -16.42
C GLY A 183 -3.25 -1.55 -15.25
N LYS A 184 -4.23 -0.66 -15.19
CA LYS A 184 -4.47 0.29 -14.10
C LYS A 184 -5.88 0.12 -13.51
N MET A 185 -6.26 -1.12 -13.22
CA MET A 185 -7.62 -1.50 -12.81
C MET A 185 -8.69 -1.14 -13.87
N ASN A 186 -8.32 -1.23 -15.14
CA ASN A 186 -9.17 -1.04 -16.29
C ASN A 186 -9.14 -2.30 -17.19
N MET A 187 -9.64 -2.20 -18.42
CA MET A 187 -9.65 -3.32 -19.38
C MET A 187 -8.24 -3.78 -19.81
N ASN A 188 -7.21 -2.97 -19.64
CA ASN A 188 -5.85 -3.30 -20.08
C ASN A 188 -5.13 -4.21 -19.08
N GLY A 189 -4.08 -4.89 -19.55
CA GLY A 189 -3.22 -5.75 -18.75
C GLY A 189 -3.88 -7.05 -18.31
N ASN A 190 -4.99 -7.45 -18.93
CA ASN A 190 -5.62 -8.74 -18.67
C ASN A 190 -4.76 -9.87 -19.22
N TRP A 191 -4.63 -10.95 -18.45
CA TRP A 191 -4.10 -12.19 -18.98
C TRP A 191 -5.20 -12.99 -19.69
N ILE A 192 -4.84 -13.73 -20.71
CA ILE A 192 -5.70 -14.68 -21.42
C ILE A 192 -4.96 -15.99 -21.61
N SER A 193 -5.68 -17.10 -21.55
CA SER A 193 -5.06 -18.41 -21.72
C SER A 193 -5.13 -18.92 -23.16
N GLY A 194 -6.11 -18.48 -23.93
CA GLY A 194 -6.51 -19.06 -25.22
C GLY A 194 -7.48 -20.23 -25.05
N ILE A 195 -7.79 -20.64 -23.82
CA ILE A 195 -8.77 -21.68 -23.52
C ILE A 195 -10.11 -21.01 -23.26
N ASN A 196 -11.05 -21.09 -24.17
CA ASN A 196 -12.33 -20.37 -24.14
C ASN A 196 -13.07 -20.50 -22.80
N PHE A 197 -13.14 -21.70 -22.25
CA PHE A 197 -13.83 -21.94 -20.98
C PHE A 197 -13.26 -21.09 -19.82
N ILE A 198 -11.93 -20.93 -19.75
CA ILE A 198 -11.25 -20.14 -18.71
C ILE A 198 -11.43 -18.64 -18.98
N ASP A 199 -11.20 -18.25 -20.22
CA ASP A 199 -11.21 -16.84 -20.61
C ASP A 199 -12.62 -16.26 -20.59
N GLU A 200 -13.63 -17.01 -21.08
CA GLU A 200 -15.05 -16.59 -21.07
C GLU A 200 -15.62 -16.51 -19.65
N TRP A 201 -15.28 -17.45 -18.77
CA TRP A 201 -15.68 -17.39 -17.35
C TRP A 201 -15.19 -16.13 -16.65
N ARG A 202 -13.98 -15.68 -16.99
CA ARG A 202 -13.32 -14.58 -16.30
C ARG A 202 -13.53 -13.22 -16.96
N LEU A 203 -13.53 -13.14 -18.28
CA LEU A 203 -13.56 -11.89 -19.06
C LEU A 203 -14.84 -11.75 -19.92
N GLY A 204 -15.72 -12.73 -19.89
CA GLY A 204 -16.88 -12.77 -20.77
C GLY A 204 -16.57 -13.29 -22.18
N ASN A 205 -17.53 -13.18 -23.06
CA ASN A 205 -17.46 -13.77 -24.41
C ASN A 205 -16.29 -13.22 -25.22
N GLN A 206 -15.35 -14.08 -25.58
CA GLN A 206 -14.14 -13.72 -26.28
C GLN A 206 -14.31 -13.58 -27.81
N LYS A 207 -15.47 -13.98 -28.36
CA LYS A 207 -15.76 -13.87 -29.80
C LYS A 207 -16.38 -12.52 -30.18
N ASN A 208 -16.99 -11.84 -29.25
CA ASN A 208 -17.69 -10.57 -29.46
C ASN A 208 -16.91 -9.37 -28.90
N LEU A 209 -15.60 -9.43 -28.91
CA LEU A 209 -14.75 -8.32 -28.49
C LEU A 209 -14.71 -7.22 -29.56
N PRO A 210 -14.50 -5.95 -29.19
CA PRO A 210 -14.21 -4.89 -30.14
C PRO A 210 -13.01 -5.20 -31.02
N ASN A 211 -13.02 -4.71 -32.27
CA ASN A 211 -11.97 -5.02 -33.24
C ASN A 211 -10.58 -4.59 -32.78
N ASP A 212 -10.46 -3.48 -32.08
CA ASP A 212 -9.19 -2.99 -31.51
C ASP A 212 -8.57 -3.96 -30.49
N VAL A 213 -9.40 -4.75 -29.80
CA VAL A 213 -8.95 -5.80 -28.88
C VAL A 213 -8.67 -7.11 -29.62
N LEU A 214 -9.53 -7.51 -30.58
CA LEU A 214 -9.36 -8.75 -31.34
C LEU A 214 -8.13 -8.71 -32.28
N GLU A 215 -7.93 -7.58 -32.95
CA GLU A 215 -6.86 -7.37 -33.93
C GLU A 215 -5.57 -6.82 -33.32
N ASN A 216 -5.52 -6.69 -31.98
CA ASN A 216 -4.33 -6.20 -31.29
C ASN A 216 -3.15 -7.15 -31.52
N LYS A 217 -2.08 -6.65 -32.15
CA LYS A 217 -0.88 -7.43 -32.47
C LYS A 217 -0.14 -7.96 -31.25
N ALA A 218 -0.35 -7.34 -30.11
CA ALA A 218 0.23 -7.77 -28.84
C ALA A 218 -0.60 -8.88 -28.14
N ARG A 219 -1.79 -9.19 -28.65
CA ARG A 219 -2.63 -10.28 -28.14
C ARG A 219 -1.99 -11.62 -28.44
N ASN A 220 -1.58 -12.33 -27.39
CA ASN A 220 -0.91 -13.63 -27.49
C ASN A 220 -1.51 -14.61 -26.48
N THR A 221 -1.76 -15.83 -26.96
CA THR A 221 -2.23 -16.94 -26.13
C THR A 221 -1.16 -18.02 -26.09
N TYR A 222 -0.70 -18.37 -24.91
CA TYR A 222 0.34 -19.38 -24.74
C TYR A 222 -0.22 -20.72 -24.25
N TYR A 223 -1.53 -20.83 -24.08
CA TYR A 223 -2.22 -22.05 -23.63
C TYR A 223 -1.64 -22.61 -22.34
N MET A 224 -1.18 -21.72 -21.45
CA MET A 224 -0.47 -22.05 -20.21
C MET A 224 0.81 -22.89 -20.38
N LEU A 225 1.33 -23.06 -21.60
CA LEU A 225 2.51 -23.89 -21.84
C LEU A 225 3.75 -23.45 -21.05
N PRO A 226 4.12 -22.15 -20.98
CA PRO A 226 5.25 -21.72 -20.16
C PRO A 226 5.06 -22.05 -18.68
N LEU A 227 3.83 -21.93 -18.17
CA LEU A 227 3.49 -22.26 -16.78
C LEU A 227 3.65 -23.76 -16.51
N ILE A 228 3.13 -24.62 -17.39
CA ILE A 228 3.23 -26.08 -17.28
C ILE A 228 4.70 -26.53 -17.32
N LEU A 229 5.48 -25.99 -18.27
CA LEU A 229 6.91 -26.31 -18.38
C LEU A 229 7.68 -25.84 -17.13
N GLY A 230 7.33 -24.67 -16.58
CA GLY A 230 7.89 -24.16 -15.34
C GLY A 230 7.60 -25.08 -14.15
N PHE A 231 6.38 -25.58 -13.99
CA PHE A 231 6.04 -26.56 -12.95
C PHE A 231 6.75 -27.90 -13.13
N ILE A 232 6.88 -28.39 -14.35
CA ILE A 232 7.65 -29.61 -14.65
C ILE A 232 9.12 -29.40 -14.23
N GLY A 233 9.72 -28.27 -14.65
CA GLY A 233 11.09 -27.93 -14.26
C GLY A 233 11.29 -27.84 -12.74
N LEU A 234 10.35 -27.19 -12.04
CA LEU A 234 10.35 -27.08 -10.58
C LEU A 234 10.26 -28.46 -9.91
N TYR A 235 9.39 -29.33 -10.39
CA TYR A 235 9.28 -30.71 -9.88
C TYR A 235 10.60 -31.48 -9.99
N PHE A 236 11.29 -31.39 -11.14
CA PHE A 236 12.59 -32.05 -11.29
C PHE A 236 13.66 -31.43 -10.41
N LEU A 237 13.65 -30.11 -10.21
CA LEU A 237 14.60 -29.44 -9.34
C LEU A 237 14.49 -29.90 -7.87
N PHE A 238 13.26 -30.15 -7.38
CA PHE A 238 13.07 -30.63 -6.01
C PHE A 238 13.31 -32.14 -5.85
N LYS A 239 13.37 -32.89 -6.96
CA LYS A 239 13.61 -34.33 -6.92
C LYS A 239 15.11 -34.71 -6.95
N THR A 240 15.95 -33.79 -7.41
CA THR A 240 17.42 -33.93 -7.40
C THR A 240 18.02 -33.44 -6.11
#